data_7345398425dfe597bad8b8a1a645c8b6
#
_entry.id   7345398425dfe597bad8b8a1a645c8b6
#
_cell.length_a   1.000
_cell.length_b   1.000
_cell.length_c   1.000
_cell.angle_alpha   90.00
_cell.angle_beta   90.00
_cell.angle_gamma   90.00
#
_symmetry.space_group_name_H-M   'P 1'
#
loop_
_entity.id
_entity.type
_entity.pdbx_description
1 polymer ?
#
loop_
_entity_poly.entity_id
_entity_poly.type
_entity_poly.pdbx_seq_one_letter_code
_entity_poly.pdbx_strand_id
1 'polypeptide(L)'
;TNQPDVGRGELSRAAVEAINARLARLLPVERIEVCYDPGRGEPSEFRKPRPGMLLKAAGELGLDLARCWMVGDRWRDVDCGRNAGVRTIFIDVGAAEPLRSKPDFTVRDFSAAVSVILGN
;
A
#
# COMPACT_ATOMS: atom_id res chain seq x y z
N THR A 1 -0.33 -5.01 0.65
CA THR A 1 -1.76 -4.95 1.00
C THR A 1 -2.02 -5.48 2.40
N ASN A 2 -2.86 -4.78 3.18
CA ASN A 2 -3.40 -5.30 4.44
C ASN A 2 -4.60 -6.21 4.14
N GLN A 3 -4.57 -7.43 4.68
CA GLN A 3 -5.64 -8.42 4.55
C GLN A 3 -6.03 -8.95 5.94
N PRO A 4 -6.63 -8.10 6.80
CA PRO A 4 -6.90 -8.44 8.21
C PRO A 4 -7.94 -9.55 8.37
N ASP A 5 -8.83 -9.73 7.42
CA ASP A 5 -9.90 -10.73 7.48
C ASP A 5 -9.36 -12.16 7.43
N VAL A 6 -8.19 -12.36 6.82
CA VAL A 6 -7.48 -13.65 6.90
C VAL A 6 -7.02 -13.92 8.34
N GLY A 7 -6.38 -12.94 8.97
CA GLY A 7 -5.96 -13.06 10.37
C GLY A 7 -7.11 -13.20 11.36
N ARG A 8 -8.31 -12.71 11.00
CA ARG A 8 -9.54 -12.83 11.80
C ARG A 8 -10.28 -14.16 11.56
N GLY A 9 -9.87 -14.93 10.55
CA GLY A 9 -10.55 -16.17 10.17
C GLY A 9 -11.82 -15.97 9.34
N GLU A 10 -12.06 -14.76 8.83
CA GLU A 10 -13.25 -14.40 8.03
C GLU A 10 -13.04 -14.68 6.53
N LEU A 11 -11.79 -14.73 6.08
CA LEU A 11 -11.40 -15.01 4.70
C LEU A 11 -10.25 -16.01 4.67
N SER A 12 -10.28 -16.96 3.74
CA SER A 12 -9.18 -17.92 3.61
C SER A 12 -7.94 -17.25 3.00
N ARG A 13 -6.76 -17.61 3.50
CA ARG A 13 -5.49 -17.20 2.93
C ARG A 13 -5.36 -17.63 1.47
N ALA A 14 -5.82 -18.84 1.14
CA ALA A 14 -5.82 -19.36 -0.23
C ALA A 14 -6.61 -18.48 -1.20
N ALA A 15 -7.73 -17.88 -0.77
CA ALA A 15 -8.50 -16.96 -1.60
C ALA A 15 -7.70 -15.69 -1.93
N VAL A 16 -7.02 -15.10 -0.94
CA VAL A 16 -6.15 -13.92 -1.15
C VAL A 16 -4.98 -14.26 -2.07
N GLU A 17 -4.33 -15.41 -1.84
CA GLU A 17 -3.22 -15.86 -2.67
C GLU A 17 -3.64 -16.10 -4.13
N ALA A 18 -4.83 -16.65 -4.36
CA ALA A 18 -5.39 -16.84 -5.71
C ALA A 18 -5.65 -15.51 -6.42
N ILE A 19 -6.20 -14.50 -5.72
CA ILE A 19 -6.39 -13.15 -6.25
C ILE A 19 -5.05 -12.52 -6.61
N ASN A 20 -4.07 -12.59 -5.71
CA ASN A 20 -2.74 -12.02 -5.93
C ASN A 20 -2.01 -12.71 -7.09
N ALA A 21 -2.13 -14.04 -7.22
CA ALA A 21 -1.58 -14.77 -8.36
C ALA A 21 -2.23 -14.32 -9.69
N ARG A 22 -3.53 -14.03 -9.69
CA ARG A 22 -4.22 -13.48 -10.86
C ARG A 22 -3.70 -12.08 -11.21
N LEU A 23 -3.54 -11.21 -10.21
CA LEU A 23 -2.99 -9.87 -10.41
C LEU A 23 -1.57 -9.92 -10.99
N ALA A 24 -0.71 -10.78 -10.46
CA ALA A 24 0.66 -10.94 -10.93
C ALA A 24 0.75 -11.44 -12.39
N ARG A 25 -0.27 -12.17 -12.87
CA ARG A 25 -0.36 -12.57 -14.29
C ARG A 25 -0.86 -11.45 -15.21
N LEU A 26 -1.70 -10.55 -14.69
CA LEU A 26 -2.33 -9.50 -15.49
C LEU A 26 -1.54 -8.20 -15.52
N LEU A 27 -0.73 -7.95 -14.51
CA LEU A 27 -0.01 -6.69 -14.32
C LEU A 27 1.51 -6.93 -14.23
N PRO A 28 2.33 -6.05 -14.78
CA PRO A 28 3.78 -6.14 -14.72
C PRO A 28 4.30 -5.70 -13.35
N VAL A 29 3.76 -6.29 -12.27
CA VAL A 29 4.23 -6.03 -10.91
C VAL A 29 5.33 -7.01 -10.54
N GLU A 30 6.41 -6.53 -9.93
CA GLU A 30 7.55 -7.36 -9.56
C GLU A 30 7.26 -8.22 -8.34
N ARG A 31 6.40 -7.74 -7.43
CA ARG A 31 6.01 -8.48 -6.23
C ARG A 31 4.73 -7.94 -5.61
N ILE A 32 4.09 -8.76 -4.79
CA ILE A 32 2.94 -8.39 -3.96
C ILE A 32 3.28 -8.72 -2.52
N GLU A 33 3.38 -7.71 -1.66
CA GLU A 33 3.56 -7.86 -0.23
C GLU A 33 2.20 -7.89 0.47
N VAL A 34 2.00 -8.86 1.35
CA VAL A 34 0.73 -9.06 2.06
C VAL A 34 0.95 -9.10 3.56
N CYS A 35 0.14 -8.35 4.30
CA CYS A 35 0.09 -8.43 5.75
C CYS A 35 -1.26 -9.03 6.18
N TYR A 36 -1.22 -10.14 6.87
CA TYR A 36 -2.40 -10.86 7.40
C TYR A 36 -2.73 -10.51 8.85
N ASP A 37 -2.05 -9.54 9.45
CA ASP A 37 -2.29 -9.09 10.82
C ASP A 37 -3.76 -8.68 10.99
N PRO A 38 -4.51 -9.28 11.94
CA PRO A 38 -5.92 -9.01 12.16
C PRO A 38 -6.22 -7.59 12.66
N GLY A 39 -5.21 -6.83 13.07
CA GLY A 39 -5.36 -5.49 13.63
C GLY A 39 -5.91 -5.49 15.05
N ARG A 40 -5.64 -6.55 15.80
CA ARG A 40 -5.95 -6.69 17.23
C ARG A 40 -4.66 -6.90 18.01
N GLY A 41 -4.55 -6.27 19.16
CA GLY A 41 -3.33 -6.30 19.98
C GLY A 41 -2.21 -5.43 19.40
N GLU A 42 -0.96 -5.82 19.63
CA GLU A 42 0.20 -5.10 19.10
C GLU A 42 0.29 -5.30 17.57
N PRO A 43 0.23 -4.23 16.78
CA PRO A 43 0.24 -4.37 15.33
C PRO A 43 1.61 -4.82 14.81
N SER A 44 1.58 -5.66 13.77
CA SER A 44 2.77 -6.09 13.02
C SER A 44 3.47 -4.88 12.39
N GLU A 45 4.80 -4.93 12.31
CA GLU A 45 5.63 -4.00 11.54
C GLU A 45 5.20 -3.89 10.07
N PHE A 46 4.62 -4.96 9.51
CA PHE A 46 4.16 -5.04 8.12
C PHE A 46 2.76 -4.49 7.90
N ARG A 47 2.00 -4.24 8.99
CA ARG A 47 0.66 -3.68 8.86
C ARG A 47 0.71 -2.17 8.65
N LYS A 48 0.23 -1.70 7.50
CA LYS A 48 0.07 -0.26 7.25
C LYS A 48 -0.79 0.39 8.36
N PRO A 49 -0.42 1.53 8.91
CA PRO A 49 0.54 2.53 8.40
C PRO A 49 2.02 2.28 8.74
N ARG A 50 2.38 1.17 9.39
CA ARG A 50 3.79 0.83 9.59
C ARG A 50 4.45 0.49 8.26
N PRO A 51 5.70 0.91 8.00
CA PRO A 51 6.32 0.85 6.69
C PRO A 51 7.02 -0.48 6.36
N GLY A 52 6.88 -1.52 7.19
CA GLY A 52 7.66 -2.76 7.08
C GLY A 52 7.61 -3.42 5.71
N MET A 53 6.44 -3.47 5.04
CA MET A 53 6.34 -4.02 3.69
C MET A 53 7.14 -3.21 2.66
N LEU A 54 7.12 -1.88 2.76
CA LEU A 54 7.88 -1.00 1.85
C LEU A 54 9.38 -1.13 2.09
N LEU A 55 9.80 -1.13 3.35
CA LEU A 55 11.22 -1.25 3.72
C LEU A 55 11.78 -2.61 3.30
N LYS A 56 11.03 -3.69 3.49
CA LYS A 56 11.40 -5.03 3.04
C LYS A 56 11.56 -5.08 1.53
N ALA A 57 10.58 -4.60 0.77
CA ALA A 57 10.63 -4.58 -0.68
C ALA A 57 11.82 -3.74 -1.18
N ALA A 58 12.05 -2.57 -0.59
CA ALA A 58 13.15 -1.70 -0.96
C ALA A 58 14.51 -2.37 -0.72
N GLY A 59 14.70 -3.02 0.43
CA GLY A 59 15.94 -3.72 0.75
C GLY A 59 16.22 -4.89 -0.20
N GLU A 60 15.21 -5.70 -0.51
CA GLU A 60 15.36 -6.87 -1.35
C GLU A 60 15.48 -6.56 -2.85
N LEU A 61 14.86 -5.48 -3.31
CA LEU A 61 14.89 -5.04 -4.73
C LEU A 61 15.92 -3.93 -4.99
N GLY A 62 16.64 -3.46 -3.98
CA GLY A 62 17.62 -2.39 -4.13
C GLY A 62 17.01 -1.05 -4.53
N LEU A 63 15.82 -0.70 -4.00
CA LEU A 63 15.11 0.52 -4.37
C LEU A 63 15.60 1.72 -3.53
N ASP A 64 15.76 2.85 -4.21
CA ASP A 64 15.94 4.15 -3.54
C ASP A 64 14.57 4.73 -3.17
N LEU A 65 14.22 4.67 -1.89
CA LEU A 65 12.93 5.13 -1.39
C LEU A 65 12.67 6.62 -1.67
N ALA A 66 13.69 7.45 -1.71
CA ALA A 66 13.55 8.88 -2.04
C ALA A 66 13.05 9.12 -3.47
N ARG A 67 13.19 8.13 -4.34
CA ARG A 67 12.72 8.15 -5.73
C ARG A 67 11.44 7.35 -5.96
N CYS A 68 10.90 6.76 -4.89
CA CYS A 68 9.68 5.94 -4.94
C CYS A 68 8.43 6.76 -4.64
N TRP A 69 7.30 6.19 -5.03
CA TRP A 69 5.98 6.73 -4.77
C TRP A 69 5.09 5.70 -4.09
N MET A 70 4.32 6.15 -3.12
CA MET A 70 3.20 5.40 -2.56
C MET A 70 1.91 5.97 -3.11
N VAL A 71 1.12 5.13 -3.76
CA VAL A 71 -0.20 5.50 -4.30
C VAL A 71 -1.24 4.67 -3.57
N GLY A 72 -2.25 5.30 -3.02
CA GLY A 72 -3.31 4.60 -2.30
C GLY A 72 -4.54 5.44 -2.06
N ASP A 73 -5.61 4.79 -1.60
CA ASP A 73 -6.93 5.39 -1.41
C ASP A 73 -7.38 5.46 0.06
N ARG A 74 -6.46 5.18 0.98
CA ARG A 74 -6.71 5.20 2.42
C ARG A 74 -5.64 6.00 3.17
N TRP A 75 -6.02 6.55 4.33
CA TRP A 75 -5.07 7.25 5.19
C TRP A 75 -3.86 6.39 5.57
N ARG A 76 -4.06 5.07 5.72
CA ARG A 76 -2.98 4.13 6.05
C ARG A 76 -1.92 4.03 4.96
N ASP A 77 -2.30 4.23 3.71
CA ASP A 77 -1.37 4.25 2.59
C ASP A 77 -0.51 5.51 2.64
N VAL A 78 -1.14 6.66 2.84
CA VAL A 78 -0.43 7.95 2.94
C VAL A 78 0.56 7.92 4.10
N ASP A 79 0.11 7.52 5.30
CA ASP A 79 0.97 7.47 6.48
C ASP A 79 2.09 6.43 6.32
N CYS A 80 1.81 5.28 5.70
CA CYS A 80 2.82 4.25 5.40
C CYS A 80 3.91 4.79 4.46
N GLY A 81 3.53 5.47 3.40
CA GLY A 81 4.47 6.11 2.49
C GLY A 81 5.33 7.16 3.18
N ARG A 82 4.72 8.03 3.98
CA ARG A 82 5.45 9.03 4.76
C ARG A 82 6.42 8.40 5.76
N ASN A 83 6.00 7.37 6.46
CA ASN A 83 6.83 6.63 7.42
C ASN A 83 8.01 5.92 6.75
N ALA A 84 7.87 5.53 5.48
CA ALA A 84 8.94 4.94 4.68
C ALA A 84 9.86 5.99 3.99
N GLY A 85 9.48 7.27 4.00
CA GLY A 85 10.25 8.33 3.34
C GLY A 85 10.03 8.40 1.82
N VAL A 86 8.91 7.88 1.31
CA VAL A 86 8.54 7.98 -0.10
C VAL A 86 7.54 9.11 -0.34
N ARG A 87 7.47 9.62 -1.57
CA ARG A 87 6.44 10.58 -1.98
C ARG A 87 5.07 9.89 -2.02
N THR A 88 4.01 10.63 -1.71
CA THR A 88 2.67 10.07 -1.52
C THR A 88 1.64 10.70 -2.43
N ILE A 89 0.82 9.86 -3.06
CA ILE A 89 -0.35 10.26 -3.84
C ILE A 89 -1.58 9.61 -3.23
N PHE A 90 -2.53 10.43 -2.82
CA PHE A 90 -3.83 9.96 -2.36
C PHE A 90 -4.83 10.00 -3.51
N ILE A 91 -5.48 8.86 -3.76
CA ILE A 91 -6.61 8.78 -4.69
C ILE A 91 -7.89 8.97 -3.89
N ASP A 92 -8.52 10.13 -4.05
CA ASP A 92 -9.77 10.45 -3.36
C ASP A 92 -10.96 9.79 -4.06
N VAL A 93 -11.39 8.67 -3.53
CA VAL A 93 -12.57 7.92 -3.98
C VAL A 93 -13.80 8.19 -3.11
N GLY A 94 -13.76 9.20 -2.26
CA GLY A 94 -14.84 9.54 -1.34
C GLY A 94 -14.97 8.58 -0.15
N ALA A 95 -13.86 7.96 0.29
CA ALA A 95 -13.88 7.10 1.47
C ALA A 95 -14.24 7.88 2.73
N ALA A 96 -15.03 7.26 3.61
CA ALA A 96 -15.50 7.89 4.84
C ALA A 96 -14.40 8.16 5.89
N GLU A 97 -13.28 7.42 5.80
CA GLU A 97 -12.15 7.60 6.73
C GLU A 97 -11.35 8.85 6.37
N PRO A 98 -11.21 9.82 7.30
CA PRO A 98 -10.43 11.03 7.04
C PRO A 98 -8.92 10.71 6.96
N LEU A 99 -8.19 11.52 6.18
CA LEU A 99 -6.73 11.51 6.20
C LEU A 99 -6.21 11.96 7.57
N ARG A 100 -5.11 11.36 8.01
CA ARG A 100 -4.38 11.73 9.25
C ARG A 100 -3.17 12.58 8.96
N SER A 101 -2.57 12.40 7.78
CA SER A 101 -1.45 13.20 7.29
C SER A 101 -1.76 13.76 5.92
N LYS A 102 -1.12 14.90 5.59
CA LYS A 102 -1.24 15.51 4.26
C LYS A 102 -0.41 14.70 3.25
N PRO A 103 -1.01 14.20 2.15
CA PRO A 103 -0.27 13.62 1.04
C PRO A 103 0.47 14.70 0.25
N ASP A 104 1.46 14.32 -0.54
CA ASP A 104 2.13 15.25 -1.46
C ASP A 104 1.19 15.68 -2.60
N PHE A 105 0.39 14.73 -3.08
CA PHE A 105 -0.63 14.97 -4.12
C PHE A 105 -1.94 14.28 -3.77
N THR A 106 -3.06 14.91 -4.19
CA THR A 106 -4.40 14.32 -4.16
C THR A 106 -4.97 14.33 -5.58
N VAL A 107 -5.46 13.18 -6.02
CA VAL A 107 -5.99 12.98 -7.37
C VAL A 107 -7.32 12.22 -7.30
N ARG A 108 -8.07 12.19 -8.43
CA ARG A 108 -9.39 11.54 -8.49
C ARG A 108 -9.34 10.07 -8.87
N ASP A 109 -8.29 9.68 -9.60
CA ASP A 109 -8.16 8.33 -10.14
C ASP A 109 -6.70 7.93 -10.35
N PHE A 110 -6.50 6.68 -10.70
CA PHE A 110 -5.16 6.12 -10.91
C PHE A 110 -4.45 6.72 -12.13
N SER A 111 -5.18 7.06 -13.19
CA SER A 111 -4.61 7.70 -14.39
C SER A 111 -3.99 9.06 -14.06
N ALA A 112 -4.68 9.86 -13.23
CA ALA A 112 -4.15 11.12 -12.74
C ALA A 112 -2.91 10.93 -11.86
N ALA A 113 -2.87 9.87 -11.03
CA ALA A 113 -1.68 9.53 -10.26
C ALA A 113 -0.48 9.21 -11.17
N VAL A 114 -0.69 8.43 -12.22
CA VAL A 114 0.35 8.12 -13.22
C VAL A 114 0.86 9.41 -13.88
N SER A 115 -0.02 10.34 -14.26
CA SER A 115 0.37 11.62 -14.83
C SER A 115 1.25 12.45 -13.90
N VAL A 116 0.95 12.45 -12.59
CA VAL A 116 1.80 13.11 -11.58
C VAL A 116 3.18 12.46 -11.54
N ILE A 117 3.26 11.14 -11.50
CA ILE A 117 4.54 10.41 -11.43
C ILE A 117 5.40 10.69 -12.66
N LEU A 118 4.80 10.63 -13.85
CA LEU A 118 5.52 10.82 -15.11
C LEU A 118 5.91 12.28 -15.36
N GLY A 119 5.19 13.24 -14.78
CA GLY A 119 5.48 14.68 -14.86
C GLY A 119 6.53 15.17 -13.85
N ASN A 120 6.91 14.32 -12.95
CA ASN A 120 7.89 14.62 -11.89
C ASN A 120 9.15 13.75 -12.07
#